data_ffc0761649d3fb97b3d7d26259361157
#
_entry.id   ffc0761649d3fb97b3d7d26259361157
#
_cell.length_a   1.000
_cell.length_b   1.000
_cell.length_c   1.000
_cell.angle_alpha   90.00
_cell.angle_beta   90.00
_cell.angle_gamma   90.00
#
_symmetry.space_group_name_H-M   'P 1'
#
loop_
_entity.id
_entity.type
_entity.pdbx_description
1 polymer ?
#
loop_
_entity_poly.entity_id
_entity_poly.type
_entity_poly.pdbx_seq_one_letter_code
_entity_poly.pdbx_strand_id
1 'polypeptide(L)'
;MPKSFIIFLIISALSLTASAQISQTNTDFRFPLDLKPSLSGAFGDLRPNHFHSGLDFRTNQREGYPVYAIADGFVSRMRVQIGGFGQAIYLDHPNGKTSVYAHLCAFHPKIAKLVKDFQYRLESFEVDVPLIFSELPVKKGEIIGWSGNTGSSGGPHLHFEIRDTKTEEALNPQMFGFKVPDVSKPEIRGIYLYQLNGEPFSEDTPKQYFAVKGAAGTYSLATTPVINLSAESAFGIVAFDRHVPAGGTYGLYKIELSLDGENIYTATWNKFSFDANKAINSHLDYAALKKTGMSIQKSFVEPGNALGLYHTQQSGIIKLEDNELHELVYKLSDLAGNTSTFRFKVKRNMSSYASEKSSSLKNYTFNEDFRFNNTDVKLLIPKGALYSPISFEYSLGTKLPGTYSQQHRIHRQNTPLHLPCTLSVKADANLKPELRDKAVLVDQRGVSQGGTFENGFVKSEIKNFGTFHIRVDTIPPKITPMNINDGKTMTGISRIVFKIADQLSGIATFTGKIDGKWILMEYDQKTATLWHRFDEKTLPGKHQLELSVADKKGNTSVYKANFNL
;
A
#
# COMPACT_ATOMS: atom_id res chain seq x y z
N MET A 1 -60.77 -49.59 27.24
CA MET A 1 -60.24 -48.21 27.09
C MET A 1 -58.73 -48.31 27.20
N PRO A 2 -57.96 -48.18 26.11
CA PRO A 2 -56.51 -48.19 26.20
C PRO A 2 -55.95 -46.78 26.40
N LYS A 3 -55.00 -46.65 27.31
CA LYS A 3 -54.25 -45.43 27.56
C LYS A 3 -53.13 -45.27 26.55
N SER A 4 -53.16 -44.20 25.77
CA SER A 4 -52.11 -43.83 24.83
C SER A 4 -50.95 -43.17 25.61
N PHE A 5 -49.75 -43.74 25.49
CA PHE A 5 -48.49 -43.14 25.97
C PHE A 5 -47.91 -42.32 24.81
N ILE A 6 -47.78 -41.03 24.99
CA ILE A 6 -47.07 -40.14 24.07
C ILE A 6 -45.60 -40.07 24.52
N ILE A 7 -44.71 -40.62 23.72
CA ILE A 7 -43.26 -40.51 23.91
C ILE A 7 -42.79 -39.21 23.22
N PHE A 8 -42.32 -38.24 24.01
CA PHE A 8 -41.62 -37.05 23.51
C PHE A 8 -40.18 -37.43 23.22
N LEU A 9 -39.81 -37.45 21.93
CA LEU A 9 -38.43 -37.58 21.49
C LEU A 9 -37.78 -36.18 21.51
N ILE A 10 -36.87 -35.94 22.45
CA ILE A 10 -36.02 -34.73 22.48
C ILE A 10 -34.87 -35.00 21.54
N ILE A 11 -34.90 -34.38 20.33
CA ILE A 11 -33.77 -34.34 19.41
C ILE A 11 -32.87 -33.18 19.86
N SER A 12 -31.78 -33.50 20.54
CA SER A 12 -30.70 -32.53 20.80
C SER A 12 -29.93 -32.34 19.50
N ALA A 13 -30.13 -31.21 18.83
CA ALA A 13 -29.30 -30.78 17.71
C ALA A 13 -27.92 -30.35 18.23
N LEU A 14 -26.94 -31.25 18.16
CA LEU A 14 -25.53 -30.84 18.25
C LEU A 14 -25.19 -30.02 17.03
N SER A 15 -25.09 -28.72 17.20
CA SER A 15 -24.46 -27.82 16.21
C SER A 15 -22.94 -28.08 16.19
N LEU A 16 -22.49 -28.91 15.26
CA LEU A 16 -21.09 -29.02 14.90
C LEU A 16 -20.68 -27.70 14.20
N THR A 17 -20.06 -26.82 14.94
CA THR A 17 -19.30 -25.72 14.34
C THR A 17 -18.07 -26.33 13.65
N ALA A 18 -18.18 -26.57 12.36
CA ALA A 18 -17.04 -26.90 11.53
C ALA A 18 -16.14 -25.65 11.46
N SER A 19 -15.16 -25.56 12.37
CA SER A 19 -13.99 -24.73 12.14
C SER A 19 -13.32 -25.25 10.86
N ALA A 20 -13.48 -24.54 9.75
CA ALA A 20 -12.72 -24.80 8.55
C ALA A 20 -11.23 -24.51 8.89
N GLN A 21 -10.55 -25.50 9.45
CA GLN A 21 -9.09 -25.55 9.42
C GLN A 21 -8.72 -25.51 7.94
N ILE A 22 -8.12 -24.40 7.50
CA ILE A 22 -7.46 -24.35 6.20
C ILE A 22 -6.37 -25.42 6.31
N SER A 23 -6.65 -26.58 5.72
CA SER A 23 -5.69 -27.67 5.57
C SER A 23 -4.45 -27.06 4.92
N GLN A 24 -3.28 -27.20 5.56
CA GLN A 24 -2.00 -26.89 4.93
C GLN A 24 -1.99 -27.69 3.63
N THR A 25 -2.21 -27.01 2.50
CA THR A 25 -2.08 -27.65 1.21
C THR A 25 -0.59 -28.00 1.08
N ASN A 26 -0.30 -29.30 1.08
CA ASN A 26 1.05 -29.81 0.86
C ASN A 26 1.38 -29.54 -0.62
N THR A 27 1.72 -28.27 -0.91
CA THR A 27 2.13 -27.83 -2.23
C THR A 27 3.61 -28.17 -2.35
N ASP A 28 3.96 -28.96 -3.36
CA ASP A 28 5.35 -29.31 -3.67
C ASP A 28 6.08 -28.11 -4.30
N PHE A 29 6.04 -26.96 -3.63
CA PHE A 29 6.73 -25.75 -4.03
C PHE A 29 8.17 -25.75 -3.55
N ARG A 30 9.11 -25.27 -4.38
CA ARG A 30 10.48 -24.97 -3.96
C ARG A 30 10.61 -23.50 -3.58
N PHE A 31 11.63 -23.14 -2.79
CA PHE A 31 11.99 -21.73 -2.59
C PHE A 31 12.46 -21.09 -3.89
N PRO A 32 12.13 -19.79 -4.12
CA PRO A 32 12.49 -19.10 -5.35
C PRO A 32 13.98 -18.74 -5.45
N LEU A 33 14.75 -18.88 -4.37
CA LEU A 33 16.19 -18.62 -4.28
C LEU A 33 16.90 -19.81 -3.64
N ASP A 34 18.13 -20.10 -4.09
CA ASP A 34 19.02 -21.07 -3.45
C ASP A 34 19.88 -20.40 -2.35
N LEU A 35 19.22 -19.61 -1.50
CA LEU A 35 19.80 -18.96 -0.33
C LEU A 35 19.11 -19.47 0.94
N LYS A 36 19.82 -19.43 2.08
CA LYS A 36 19.17 -19.67 3.37
C LYS A 36 18.04 -18.64 3.53
N PRO A 37 16.76 -19.06 3.71
CA PRO A 37 15.65 -18.15 3.80
C PRO A 37 15.81 -17.14 4.94
N SER A 38 15.73 -15.87 4.61
CA SER A 38 15.78 -14.74 5.54
C SER A 38 14.99 -13.59 4.95
N LEU A 39 14.16 -12.91 5.76
CA LEU A 39 13.26 -11.87 5.32
C LEU A 39 13.78 -10.47 5.64
N SER A 40 13.45 -9.51 4.77
CA SER A 40 13.47 -8.07 5.04
C SER A 40 12.06 -7.47 5.14
N GLY A 41 11.03 -8.23 4.74
CA GLY A 41 9.62 -7.90 4.88
C GLY A 41 8.78 -9.17 4.88
N ALA A 42 7.75 -9.22 5.73
CA ALA A 42 6.79 -10.33 5.83
C ALA A 42 5.42 -9.94 5.27
N PHE A 43 4.60 -10.94 4.96
CA PHE A 43 3.21 -10.74 4.56
C PHE A 43 2.42 -10.05 5.69
N GLY A 44 1.67 -9.00 5.35
CA GLY A 44 0.91 -8.23 6.33
C GLY A 44 1.71 -7.15 7.07
N ASP A 45 3.01 -6.94 6.76
CA ASP A 45 3.76 -5.82 7.31
C ASP A 45 3.05 -4.49 7.05
N LEU A 46 3.05 -3.63 8.07
CA LEU A 46 2.47 -2.30 7.98
C LEU A 46 3.34 -1.40 7.10
N ARG A 47 2.85 -1.03 5.93
CA ARG A 47 3.49 -0.11 5.00
C ARG A 47 2.66 1.16 4.83
N PRO A 48 3.21 2.28 4.34
CA PRO A 48 2.40 3.46 4.03
C PRO A 48 1.28 3.14 3.02
N ASN A 49 0.02 3.27 3.45
CA ASN A 49 -1.20 3.05 2.66
C ASN A 49 -1.46 1.61 2.17
N HIS A 50 -0.73 0.60 2.62
CA HIS A 50 -0.99 -0.80 2.25
C HIS A 50 -0.34 -1.78 3.23
N PHE A 51 -0.89 -2.99 3.32
CA PHE A 51 -0.17 -4.13 3.90
C PHE A 51 0.76 -4.73 2.84
N HIS A 52 1.90 -5.21 3.26
CA HIS A 52 2.83 -5.91 2.38
C HIS A 52 2.22 -7.21 1.86
N SER A 53 2.21 -7.38 0.53
CA SER A 53 1.47 -8.44 -0.16
C SER A 53 2.26 -9.74 -0.37
N GLY A 54 3.49 -9.81 0.14
CA GLY A 54 4.36 -10.96 -0.10
C GLY A 54 5.42 -11.15 0.96
N LEU A 55 6.49 -11.82 0.58
CA LEU A 55 7.71 -11.97 1.36
C LEU A 55 8.87 -11.30 0.61
N ASP A 56 9.63 -10.47 1.32
CA ASP A 56 10.86 -9.87 0.79
C ASP A 56 12.04 -10.75 1.22
N PHE A 57 12.50 -11.64 0.34
CA PHE A 57 13.67 -12.48 0.61
C PHE A 57 14.97 -11.70 0.45
N ARG A 58 15.79 -11.69 1.49
CA ARG A 58 17.11 -11.04 1.46
C ARG A 58 18.04 -11.70 0.45
N THR A 59 18.78 -10.88 -0.29
CA THR A 59 19.78 -11.30 -1.27
C THR A 59 21.18 -10.80 -0.89
N ASN A 60 21.51 -10.82 0.41
CA ASN A 60 22.82 -10.41 0.94
C ASN A 60 23.23 -9.00 0.47
N GLN A 61 22.27 -8.09 0.29
CA GLN A 61 22.46 -6.71 -0.24
C GLN A 61 23.07 -6.68 -1.66
N ARG A 62 22.87 -7.74 -2.46
CA ARG A 62 23.37 -7.85 -3.84
C ARG A 62 22.23 -8.18 -4.80
N GLU A 63 22.36 -7.70 -6.02
CA GLU A 63 21.56 -8.10 -7.15
C GLU A 63 22.17 -9.33 -7.85
N GLY A 64 21.41 -9.97 -8.75
CA GLY A 64 21.93 -10.98 -9.67
C GLY A 64 21.89 -12.42 -9.16
N TYR A 65 21.21 -12.73 -8.04
CA TYR A 65 20.95 -14.12 -7.68
C TYR A 65 19.92 -14.75 -8.60
N PRO A 66 20.14 -15.99 -9.10
CA PRO A 66 19.16 -16.69 -9.91
C PRO A 66 17.82 -16.84 -9.18
N VAL A 67 16.74 -16.54 -9.87
CA VAL A 67 15.37 -16.69 -9.40
C VAL A 67 14.73 -17.84 -10.16
N TYR A 68 14.15 -18.77 -9.42
CA TYR A 68 13.63 -20.02 -9.94
C TYR A 68 12.11 -20.09 -9.88
N ALA A 69 11.48 -20.71 -10.87
CA ALA A 69 10.08 -21.09 -10.82
C ALA A 69 9.83 -22.06 -9.65
N ILE A 70 8.87 -21.74 -8.78
CA ILE A 70 8.56 -22.56 -7.59
C ILE A 70 7.91 -23.89 -7.92
N ALA A 71 7.23 -23.98 -9.05
CA ALA A 71 6.53 -25.18 -9.55
C ALA A 71 6.42 -25.11 -11.07
N ASP A 72 5.95 -26.21 -11.67
CA ASP A 72 5.52 -26.24 -13.08
C ASP A 72 4.38 -25.24 -13.30
N GLY A 73 4.36 -24.63 -14.48
CA GLY A 73 3.35 -23.64 -14.86
C GLY A 73 3.69 -22.95 -16.18
N PHE A 74 3.22 -21.74 -16.35
CA PHE A 74 3.57 -20.89 -17.48
C PHE A 74 3.66 -19.43 -17.07
N VAL A 75 4.45 -18.65 -17.80
CA VAL A 75 4.49 -17.19 -17.60
C VAL A 75 3.16 -16.61 -18.07
N SER A 76 2.31 -16.19 -17.15
CA SER A 76 1.01 -15.58 -17.46
C SER A 76 1.08 -14.07 -17.68
N ARG A 77 2.13 -13.42 -17.16
CA ARG A 77 2.30 -11.98 -17.31
C ARG A 77 3.76 -11.56 -17.11
N MET A 78 4.22 -10.66 -17.95
CA MET A 78 5.51 -9.97 -17.80
C MET A 78 5.26 -8.48 -17.66
N ARG A 79 5.91 -7.85 -16.69
CA ARG A 79 5.71 -6.42 -16.41
C ARG A 79 7.03 -5.69 -16.22
N VAL A 80 7.14 -4.52 -16.85
CA VAL A 80 8.20 -3.54 -16.62
C VAL A 80 7.53 -2.20 -16.31
N GLN A 81 7.84 -1.64 -15.15
CA GLN A 81 7.28 -0.34 -14.73
C GLN A 81 8.34 0.48 -13.98
N ILE A 82 8.23 1.80 -14.05
CA ILE A 82 9.17 2.74 -13.42
C ILE A 82 9.09 2.64 -11.90
N GLY A 83 7.89 2.54 -11.34
CA GLY A 83 7.63 2.37 -9.91
C GLY A 83 7.16 0.96 -9.55
N GLY A 84 6.47 0.82 -8.41
CA GLY A 84 5.84 -0.44 -7.98
C GLY A 84 6.80 -1.63 -7.98
N PHE A 85 6.45 -2.71 -8.66
CA PHE A 85 7.24 -3.95 -8.74
C PHE A 85 8.48 -3.87 -9.65
N GLY A 86 8.65 -2.78 -10.42
CA GLY A 86 9.75 -2.69 -11.39
C GLY A 86 9.63 -3.76 -12.48
N GLN A 87 10.65 -4.60 -12.65
CA GLN A 87 10.59 -5.78 -13.50
C GLN A 87 10.00 -6.95 -12.71
N ALA A 88 8.88 -7.51 -13.21
CA ALA A 88 8.16 -8.59 -12.55
C ALA A 88 7.69 -9.67 -13.52
N ILE A 89 7.66 -10.91 -13.02
CA ILE A 89 7.13 -12.11 -13.70
C ILE A 89 6.01 -12.69 -12.86
N TYR A 90 4.94 -13.12 -13.52
CA TYR A 90 3.83 -13.85 -12.93
C TYR A 90 3.79 -15.24 -13.56
N LEU A 91 3.70 -16.28 -12.73
CA LEU A 91 3.56 -17.66 -13.17
C LEU A 91 2.24 -18.22 -12.66
N ASP A 92 1.40 -18.67 -13.57
CA ASP A 92 0.20 -19.42 -13.22
C ASP A 92 0.51 -20.91 -13.15
N HIS A 93 0.06 -21.54 -12.06
CA HIS A 93 0.27 -22.94 -11.75
C HIS A 93 -1.02 -23.76 -11.88
N PRO A 94 -0.94 -25.06 -12.20
CA PRO A 94 -2.11 -25.92 -12.38
C PRO A 94 -3.03 -26.03 -11.16
N ASN A 95 -2.52 -25.70 -9.96
CA ASN A 95 -3.26 -25.72 -8.70
C ASN A 95 -4.09 -24.45 -8.42
N GLY A 96 -4.24 -23.55 -9.40
CA GLY A 96 -5.02 -22.31 -9.27
C GLY A 96 -4.33 -21.24 -8.43
N LYS A 97 -3.00 -21.29 -8.32
CA LYS A 97 -2.18 -20.25 -7.67
C LYS A 97 -1.29 -19.58 -8.68
N THR A 98 -1.07 -18.29 -8.49
CA THR A 98 -0.11 -17.49 -9.26
C THR A 98 1.03 -17.09 -8.35
N SER A 99 2.27 -17.36 -8.76
CA SER A 99 3.46 -16.82 -8.08
C SER A 99 3.96 -15.56 -8.78
N VAL A 100 4.36 -14.56 -7.99
CA VAL A 100 4.87 -13.27 -8.48
C VAL A 100 6.29 -13.07 -7.98
N TYR A 101 7.17 -12.67 -8.89
CA TYR A 101 8.58 -12.41 -8.64
C TYR A 101 8.89 -11.00 -9.10
N ALA A 102 9.23 -10.11 -8.17
CA ALA A 102 9.38 -8.69 -8.48
C ALA A 102 10.73 -8.12 -8.07
N HIS A 103 10.96 -6.86 -8.46
CA HIS A 103 12.21 -6.11 -8.32
C HIS A 103 13.40 -6.73 -9.06
N LEU A 104 13.14 -7.56 -10.08
CA LEU A 104 14.20 -8.24 -10.85
C LEU A 104 15.12 -7.24 -11.54
N CYS A 105 16.43 -7.54 -11.63
CA CYS A 105 17.37 -6.76 -12.41
C CYS A 105 17.46 -7.24 -13.87
N ALA A 106 17.08 -8.51 -14.13
CA ALA A 106 17.05 -9.08 -15.47
C ALA A 106 16.07 -10.25 -15.54
N PHE A 107 15.50 -10.46 -16.71
CA PHE A 107 14.71 -11.64 -17.06
C PHE A 107 15.60 -12.70 -17.72
N HIS A 108 15.21 -13.97 -17.63
CA HIS A 108 15.84 -15.03 -18.42
C HIS A 108 15.80 -14.67 -19.93
N PRO A 109 16.83 -14.99 -20.76
CA PRO A 109 16.94 -14.53 -22.15
C PRO A 109 15.68 -14.73 -23.00
N LYS A 110 14.97 -15.86 -22.85
CA LYS A 110 13.72 -16.09 -23.56
C LYS A 110 12.63 -15.07 -23.20
N ILE A 111 12.48 -14.76 -21.91
CA ILE A 111 11.53 -13.77 -21.40
C ILE A 111 11.97 -12.36 -21.80
N ALA A 112 13.27 -12.05 -21.60
CA ALA A 112 13.85 -10.75 -21.94
C ALA A 112 13.64 -10.38 -23.42
N LYS A 113 13.78 -11.37 -24.33
CA LYS A 113 13.53 -11.16 -25.76
C LYS A 113 12.08 -10.75 -26.01
N LEU A 114 11.12 -11.45 -25.45
CA LEU A 114 9.69 -11.11 -25.59
C LEU A 114 9.39 -9.72 -25.05
N VAL A 115 9.86 -9.39 -23.84
CA VAL A 115 9.70 -8.07 -23.24
C VAL A 115 10.27 -6.99 -24.17
N LYS A 116 11.50 -7.16 -24.65
CA LYS A 116 12.16 -6.22 -25.56
C LYS A 116 11.39 -6.05 -26.88
N ASP A 117 10.89 -7.15 -27.48
CA ASP A 117 10.08 -7.12 -28.69
C ASP A 117 8.79 -6.29 -28.48
N PHE A 118 8.12 -6.44 -27.31
CA PHE A 118 6.97 -5.61 -26.96
C PHE A 118 7.34 -4.15 -26.73
N GLN A 119 8.44 -3.87 -26.03
CA GLN A 119 8.93 -2.50 -25.80
C GLN A 119 9.23 -1.77 -27.11
N TYR A 120 9.89 -2.43 -28.07
CA TYR A 120 10.16 -1.86 -29.39
C TYR A 120 8.88 -1.71 -30.23
N ARG A 121 7.95 -2.67 -30.17
CA ARG A 121 6.68 -2.59 -30.91
C ARG A 121 5.78 -1.46 -30.41
N LEU A 122 5.79 -1.21 -29.08
CA LEU A 122 4.98 -0.18 -28.43
C LEU A 122 5.73 1.15 -28.28
N GLU A 123 7.02 1.20 -28.64
CA GLU A 123 7.91 2.34 -28.41
C GLU A 123 7.82 2.85 -26.96
N SER A 124 7.83 1.93 -25.99
CA SER A 124 7.65 2.23 -24.57
C SER A 124 8.61 1.43 -23.70
N PHE A 125 9.16 2.09 -22.66
CA PHE A 125 9.92 1.39 -21.61
C PHE A 125 8.98 0.55 -20.74
N GLU A 126 7.86 1.13 -20.32
CA GLU A 126 6.88 0.41 -19.49
C GLU A 126 6.00 -0.46 -20.37
N VAL A 127 5.91 -1.73 -20.00
CA VAL A 127 5.04 -2.71 -20.67
C VAL A 127 4.36 -3.61 -19.62
N ASP A 128 3.16 -4.04 -19.96
CA ASP A 128 2.37 -4.98 -19.18
C ASP A 128 1.78 -6.00 -20.17
N VAL A 129 2.39 -7.18 -20.23
CA VAL A 129 2.17 -8.16 -21.30
C VAL A 129 1.55 -9.42 -20.69
N PRO A 130 0.23 -9.61 -20.82
CA PRO A 130 -0.40 -10.88 -20.51
C PRO A 130 -0.03 -11.92 -21.58
N LEU A 131 0.16 -13.17 -21.15
CA LEU A 131 0.41 -14.32 -22.02
C LEU A 131 -0.64 -15.42 -21.77
N ILE A 132 -0.85 -16.28 -22.78
CA ILE A 132 -1.71 -17.44 -22.66
C ILE A 132 -0.91 -18.70 -22.35
N PHE A 133 -1.58 -19.71 -21.83
CA PHE A 133 -0.99 -20.98 -21.36
C PHE A 133 0.05 -21.63 -22.30
N SER A 134 -0.13 -21.54 -23.61
CA SER A 134 0.74 -22.22 -24.58
C SER A 134 2.00 -21.47 -24.96
N GLU A 135 2.14 -20.17 -24.55
CA GLU A 135 3.20 -19.31 -25.10
C GLU A 135 4.56 -19.49 -24.41
N LEU A 136 4.58 -19.65 -23.10
CA LEU A 136 5.84 -19.70 -22.35
C LEU A 136 5.73 -20.65 -21.14
N PRO A 137 5.71 -21.98 -21.35
CA PRO A 137 5.72 -22.95 -20.25
C PRO A 137 7.06 -22.92 -19.51
N VAL A 138 7.02 -23.16 -18.20
CA VAL A 138 8.17 -23.27 -17.33
C VAL A 138 8.07 -24.51 -16.44
N LYS A 139 9.23 -25.06 -16.05
CA LYS A 139 9.35 -26.20 -15.15
C LYS A 139 9.78 -25.74 -13.76
N LYS A 140 9.36 -26.46 -12.74
CA LYS A 140 9.86 -26.29 -11.37
C LYS A 140 11.39 -26.27 -11.35
N GLY A 141 11.99 -25.23 -10.77
CA GLY A 141 13.44 -25.07 -10.72
C GLY A 141 14.08 -24.47 -11.97
N GLU A 142 13.33 -24.14 -12.99
CA GLU A 142 13.84 -23.38 -14.14
C GLU A 142 14.16 -21.94 -13.72
N ILE A 143 15.31 -21.41 -14.18
CA ILE A 143 15.67 -19.99 -13.95
C ILE A 143 14.77 -19.11 -14.80
N ILE A 144 14.08 -18.16 -14.17
CA ILE A 144 13.18 -17.22 -14.84
C ILE A 144 13.74 -15.79 -14.91
N GLY A 145 14.73 -15.48 -14.05
CA GLY A 145 15.36 -14.17 -13.99
C GLY A 145 16.38 -14.07 -12.87
N TRP A 146 16.76 -12.86 -12.53
CA TRP A 146 17.74 -12.55 -11.48
C TRP A 146 17.20 -11.48 -10.52
N SER A 147 17.41 -11.69 -9.21
CA SER A 147 17.03 -10.76 -8.16
C SER A 147 17.69 -9.40 -8.34
N GLY A 148 17.01 -8.32 -7.99
CA GLY A 148 17.48 -6.98 -8.23
C GLY A 148 16.97 -5.96 -7.24
N ASN A 149 16.79 -4.72 -7.74
CA ASN A 149 16.35 -3.56 -6.98
C ASN A 149 15.52 -2.60 -7.85
N THR A 150 14.84 -3.08 -8.89
CA THR A 150 14.04 -2.22 -9.79
C THR A 150 12.72 -1.78 -9.14
N GLY A 151 12.07 -0.75 -9.70
CA GLY A 151 10.81 -0.21 -9.18
C GLY A 151 10.95 0.52 -7.85
N SER A 152 9.95 0.39 -6.97
CA SER A 152 9.89 1.10 -5.68
C SER A 152 10.66 0.41 -4.54
N SER A 153 11.59 -0.48 -4.85
CA SER A 153 12.43 -1.18 -3.87
C SER A 153 13.42 -0.24 -3.18
N GLY A 154 13.59 -0.38 -1.86
CA GLY A 154 14.56 0.39 -1.07
C GLY A 154 15.96 -0.20 -1.02
N GLY A 155 16.21 -1.38 -1.58
CA GLY A 155 17.49 -2.08 -1.63
C GLY A 155 17.37 -3.48 -2.23
N PRO A 156 18.48 -4.16 -2.59
CA PRO A 156 18.45 -5.46 -3.24
C PRO A 156 17.72 -6.53 -2.43
N HIS A 157 16.67 -7.14 -2.98
CA HIS A 157 15.92 -8.27 -2.45
C HIS A 157 15.07 -8.91 -3.55
N LEU A 158 14.45 -10.05 -3.27
CA LEU A 158 13.40 -10.62 -4.09
C LEU A 158 12.05 -10.44 -3.38
N HIS A 159 11.16 -9.62 -3.93
CA HIS A 159 9.77 -9.61 -3.52
C HIS A 159 9.03 -10.77 -4.17
N PHE A 160 8.37 -11.59 -3.35
CA PHE A 160 7.73 -12.82 -3.77
C PHE A 160 6.31 -12.93 -3.21
N GLU A 161 5.34 -13.22 -4.09
CA GLU A 161 3.93 -13.40 -3.68
C GLU A 161 3.38 -14.74 -4.14
N ILE A 162 2.37 -15.20 -3.42
CA ILE A 162 1.39 -16.20 -3.87
C ILE A 162 0.05 -15.50 -3.97
N ARG A 163 -0.64 -15.68 -5.09
CA ARG A 163 -2.00 -15.16 -5.31
C ARG A 163 -2.95 -16.30 -5.64
N ASP A 164 -4.21 -16.07 -5.40
CA ASP A 164 -5.27 -16.84 -6.02
C ASP A 164 -5.39 -16.41 -7.48
N THR A 165 -5.24 -17.35 -8.43
CA THR A 165 -5.23 -17.01 -9.87
C THR A 165 -6.53 -16.38 -10.34
N LYS A 166 -7.66 -16.76 -9.74
CA LYS A 166 -8.99 -16.29 -10.17
C LYS A 166 -9.36 -14.93 -9.58
N THR A 167 -9.07 -14.70 -8.29
CA THR A 167 -9.47 -13.49 -7.57
C THR A 167 -8.35 -12.45 -7.49
N GLU A 168 -7.12 -12.83 -7.82
CA GLU A 168 -5.88 -12.05 -7.63
C GLU A 168 -5.63 -11.63 -6.17
N GLU A 169 -6.37 -12.17 -5.18
CA GLU A 169 -6.09 -11.91 -3.78
C GLU A 169 -4.68 -12.37 -3.42
N ALA A 170 -3.94 -11.51 -2.71
CA ALA A 170 -2.65 -11.88 -2.14
C ALA A 170 -2.87 -12.87 -0.98
N LEU A 171 -2.20 -14.01 -1.03
CA LEU A 171 -2.25 -15.07 -0.03
C LEU A 171 -0.93 -15.09 0.75
N ASN A 172 -0.98 -15.35 2.06
CA ASN A 172 0.23 -15.42 2.87
C ASN A 172 1.13 -16.59 2.43
N PRO A 173 2.30 -16.34 1.80
CA PRO A 173 3.11 -17.40 1.22
C PRO A 173 3.63 -18.41 2.26
N GLN A 174 3.76 -18.01 3.53
CA GLN A 174 4.20 -18.91 4.59
C GLN A 174 3.22 -20.07 4.84
N MET A 175 1.94 -19.92 4.46
CA MET A 175 0.93 -20.99 4.51
C MET A 175 1.14 -22.05 3.42
N PHE A 176 1.95 -21.75 2.41
CA PHE A 176 2.26 -22.62 1.27
C PHE A 176 3.68 -23.22 1.33
N GLY A 177 4.27 -23.27 2.52
CA GLY A 177 5.57 -23.89 2.74
C GLY A 177 6.77 -22.94 2.73
N PHE A 178 6.60 -21.64 2.42
CA PHE A 178 7.68 -20.65 2.43
C PHE A 178 7.99 -20.15 3.86
N LYS A 179 8.13 -21.08 4.78
CA LYS A 179 8.38 -20.77 6.20
C LYS A 179 9.84 -20.35 6.41
N VAL A 180 10.02 -19.32 7.22
CA VAL A 180 11.33 -18.89 7.72
C VAL A 180 11.38 -19.23 9.21
N PRO A 181 12.48 -19.84 9.71
CA PRO A 181 12.60 -20.18 11.12
C PRO A 181 12.43 -18.94 12.00
N ASP A 182 11.54 -19.03 12.97
CA ASP A 182 11.25 -17.98 13.93
C ASP A 182 10.92 -18.59 15.30
N VAL A 183 11.57 -18.06 16.33
CA VAL A 183 11.38 -18.45 17.73
C VAL A 183 11.00 -17.26 18.61
N SER A 184 10.86 -16.10 18.00
CA SER A 184 10.54 -14.87 18.70
C SER A 184 9.04 -14.81 18.99
N LYS A 185 8.67 -14.32 20.16
CA LYS A 185 7.27 -14.06 20.48
C LYS A 185 6.92 -12.62 20.15
N PRO A 186 5.71 -12.33 19.67
CA PRO A 186 5.25 -10.97 19.43
C PRO A 186 5.48 -10.04 20.63
N GLU A 187 5.92 -8.81 20.38
CA GLU A 187 6.16 -7.80 21.41
C GLU A 187 4.97 -6.84 21.53
N ILE A 188 4.57 -6.54 22.78
CA ILE A 188 3.54 -5.55 23.09
C ILE A 188 4.19 -4.34 23.76
N ARG A 189 3.95 -3.13 23.23
CA ARG A 189 4.52 -1.87 23.73
C ARG A 189 3.55 -1.03 24.53
N GLY A 190 2.26 -1.18 24.29
CA GLY A 190 1.22 -0.46 24.99
C GLY A 190 -0.15 -0.64 24.35
N ILE A 191 -1.16 -0.16 25.06
CA ILE A 191 -2.53 -0.08 24.55
C ILE A 191 -3.09 1.33 24.65
N TYR A 192 -4.09 1.60 23.84
CA TYR A 192 -4.88 2.83 23.85
C TYR A 192 -6.34 2.49 24.09
N LEU A 193 -6.96 3.16 25.03
CA LEU A 193 -8.41 3.18 25.22
C LEU A 193 -8.99 4.34 24.41
N TYR A 194 -10.01 4.07 23.59
CA TYR A 194 -10.82 5.05 22.87
C TYR A 194 -12.19 5.15 23.53
N GLN A 195 -12.62 6.38 23.82
CA GLN A 195 -13.93 6.67 24.42
C GLN A 195 -14.88 7.11 23.32
N LEU A 196 -15.70 6.18 22.81
CA LEU A 196 -16.59 6.44 21.66
C LEU A 196 -17.90 7.12 22.09
N ASN A 197 -18.48 6.71 23.23
CA ASN A 197 -19.68 7.30 23.83
C ASN A 197 -20.89 7.42 22.87
N GLY A 198 -21.06 6.45 21.96
CA GLY A 198 -22.13 6.48 20.95
C GLY A 198 -21.81 7.24 19.67
N GLU A 199 -20.63 7.85 19.58
CA GLU A 199 -20.18 8.55 18.38
C GLU A 199 -19.26 7.65 17.53
N PRO A 200 -19.27 7.80 16.19
CA PRO A 200 -18.32 7.11 15.33
C PRO A 200 -16.88 7.52 15.68
N PHE A 201 -15.93 6.60 15.44
CA PHE A 201 -14.51 6.94 15.57
C PHE A 201 -14.14 8.06 14.62
N SER A 202 -13.39 9.03 15.14
CA SER A 202 -12.80 10.14 14.39
C SER A 202 -11.41 10.47 14.94
N GLU A 203 -10.70 11.37 14.27
CA GLU A 203 -9.41 11.91 14.73
C GLU A 203 -9.48 12.63 16.08
N ASP A 204 -10.67 13.11 16.47
CA ASP A 204 -10.92 13.80 17.74
C ASP A 204 -11.40 12.86 18.86
N THR A 205 -11.62 11.58 18.55
CA THR A 205 -12.04 10.60 19.57
C THR A 205 -11.03 10.61 20.73
N PRO A 206 -11.50 10.88 21.96
CA PRO A 206 -10.62 10.90 23.12
C PRO A 206 -9.95 9.55 23.32
N LYS A 207 -8.63 9.57 23.54
CA LYS A 207 -7.85 8.36 23.75
C LYS A 207 -6.86 8.50 24.88
N GLN A 208 -6.66 7.41 25.62
CA GLN A 208 -5.75 7.31 26.74
C GLN A 208 -4.74 6.18 26.54
N TYR A 209 -3.48 6.47 26.74
CA TYR A 209 -2.39 5.48 26.67
C TYR A 209 -2.20 4.78 28.00
N PHE A 210 -1.97 3.47 27.95
CA PHE A 210 -1.59 2.64 29.10
C PHE A 210 -0.31 1.89 28.77
N ALA A 211 0.70 2.11 29.59
CA ALA A 211 1.98 1.43 29.48
C ALA A 211 1.84 -0.05 29.89
N VAL A 212 2.56 -0.90 29.17
CA VAL A 212 2.59 -2.34 29.39
C VAL A 212 3.99 -2.73 29.88
N LYS A 213 4.05 -3.67 30.82
CA LYS A 213 5.26 -4.34 31.30
C LYS A 213 5.18 -5.83 31.05
N GLY A 214 6.32 -6.46 30.84
CA GLY A 214 6.43 -7.89 30.60
C GLY A 214 7.45 -8.20 29.53
N ALA A 215 7.70 -9.47 29.32
CA ALA A 215 8.61 -10.01 28.32
C ALA A 215 8.27 -11.47 28.03
N ALA A 216 8.94 -12.06 27.03
CA ALA A 216 8.85 -13.48 26.73
C ALA A 216 7.41 -14.01 26.57
N GLY A 217 6.53 -13.17 26.03
CA GLY A 217 5.16 -13.56 25.70
C GLY A 217 4.12 -13.37 26.82
N THR A 218 4.49 -12.82 27.98
CA THR A 218 3.54 -12.53 29.07
C THR A 218 3.62 -11.06 29.47
N TYR A 219 2.47 -10.38 29.41
CA TYR A 219 2.36 -8.93 29.60
C TYR A 219 1.23 -8.57 30.56
N SER A 220 1.40 -7.45 31.27
CA SER A 220 0.40 -6.84 32.16
C SER A 220 0.51 -5.31 32.09
N LEU A 221 -0.47 -4.59 32.64
CA LEU A 221 -0.37 -3.14 32.82
C LEU A 221 0.82 -2.78 33.73
N ALA A 222 1.53 -1.69 33.39
CA ALA A 222 2.70 -1.28 34.15
C ALA A 222 2.33 -0.70 35.53
N THR A 223 1.28 0.11 35.62
CA THR A 223 0.96 0.91 36.81
C THR A 223 -0.52 0.88 37.19
N THR A 224 -1.44 0.76 36.26
CA THR A 224 -2.89 0.88 36.50
C THR A 224 -3.51 -0.48 36.76
N PRO A 225 -4.11 -0.77 37.93
CA PRO A 225 -4.65 -2.09 38.20
C PRO A 225 -5.97 -2.37 37.45
N VAL A 226 -6.79 -1.34 37.22
CA VAL A 226 -8.10 -1.44 36.54
C VAL A 226 -8.28 -0.21 35.63
N ILE A 227 -8.74 -0.44 34.41
CA ILE A 227 -9.06 0.64 33.46
C ILE A 227 -10.57 0.93 33.55
N ASN A 228 -10.92 2.20 33.72
CA ASN A 228 -12.31 2.65 33.76
C ASN A 228 -12.79 2.92 32.32
N LEU A 229 -13.87 2.26 31.91
CA LEU A 229 -14.47 2.42 30.60
C LEU A 229 -15.62 3.42 30.63
N SER A 230 -15.82 4.15 29.53
CA SER A 230 -17.05 4.91 29.26
C SER A 230 -18.17 3.98 28.77
N ALA A 231 -19.35 4.54 28.47
CA ALA A 231 -20.50 3.76 28.01
C ALA A 231 -20.20 2.91 26.77
N GLU A 232 -19.46 3.46 25.82
CA GLU A 232 -18.94 2.74 24.67
C GLU A 232 -17.45 3.01 24.54
N SER A 233 -16.67 1.97 24.57
CA SER A 233 -15.21 2.01 24.58
C SER A 233 -14.64 1.03 23.56
N ALA A 234 -13.45 1.32 23.07
CA ALA A 234 -12.72 0.41 22.21
C ALA A 234 -11.22 0.49 22.53
N PHE A 235 -10.47 -0.50 22.09
CA PHE A 235 -9.02 -0.54 22.31
C PHE A 235 -8.24 -0.54 21.01
N GLY A 236 -6.98 -0.10 21.09
CA GLY A 236 -5.96 -0.28 20.09
C GLY A 236 -4.66 -0.71 20.74
N ILE A 237 -3.84 -1.44 20.00
CA ILE A 237 -2.60 -2.02 20.51
C ILE A 237 -1.40 -1.56 19.69
N VAL A 238 -0.28 -1.29 20.34
CA VAL A 238 1.02 -1.09 19.73
C VAL A 238 1.82 -2.37 19.91
N ALA A 239 1.91 -3.15 18.86
CA ALA A 239 2.58 -4.45 18.89
C ALA A 239 3.15 -4.78 17.51
N PHE A 240 4.19 -5.62 17.49
CA PHE A 240 4.88 -6.09 16.30
C PHE A 240 5.57 -7.41 16.60
N ASP A 241 6.06 -8.05 15.56
CA ASP A 241 6.87 -9.25 15.68
C ASP A 241 8.35 -8.97 15.34
N ARG A 242 9.24 -9.92 15.70
CA ARG A 242 10.66 -9.88 15.35
C ARG A 242 11.11 -11.25 14.87
N HIS A 243 11.89 -11.27 13.81
CA HIS A 243 12.57 -12.49 13.37
C HIS A 243 14.04 -12.46 13.82
N VAL A 244 14.42 -13.36 14.73
CA VAL A 244 15.80 -13.54 15.16
C VAL A 244 16.40 -14.74 14.39
N PRO A 245 17.62 -14.65 13.80
CA PRO A 245 18.62 -13.58 13.96
C PRO A 245 18.54 -12.44 12.92
N ALA A 246 17.58 -12.46 11.98
CA ALA A 246 17.57 -11.53 10.84
C ALA A 246 17.43 -10.05 11.23
N GLY A 247 16.92 -9.76 12.43
CA GLY A 247 16.61 -8.41 12.90
C GLY A 247 15.46 -7.76 12.09
N GLY A 248 14.88 -6.68 12.61
CA GLY A 248 13.75 -5.99 11.99
C GLY A 248 12.44 -6.19 12.76
N THR A 249 11.47 -5.36 12.43
CA THR A 249 10.10 -5.46 12.96
C THR A 249 9.18 -5.88 11.83
N TYR A 250 8.29 -6.81 12.10
CA TYR A 250 7.36 -7.41 11.15
C TYR A 250 5.92 -7.26 11.63
N GLY A 251 4.97 -7.43 10.72
CA GLY A 251 3.55 -7.52 11.02
C GLY A 251 3.23 -8.78 11.85
N LEU A 252 2.13 -8.72 12.56
CA LEU A 252 1.57 -9.87 13.27
C LEU A 252 0.81 -10.76 12.29
N TYR A 253 0.76 -12.06 12.58
CA TYR A 253 -0.11 -12.97 11.84
C TYR A 253 -1.55 -12.89 12.36
N LYS A 254 -1.75 -12.77 13.70
CA LYS A 254 -3.07 -12.75 14.30
C LYS A 254 -3.11 -11.87 15.55
N ILE A 255 -4.18 -11.09 15.69
CA ILE A 255 -4.53 -10.32 16.88
C ILE A 255 -5.91 -10.79 17.35
N GLU A 256 -6.03 -11.22 18.59
CA GLU A 256 -7.29 -11.61 19.24
C GLU A 256 -7.49 -10.76 20.49
N LEU A 257 -8.73 -10.30 20.70
CA LEU A 257 -9.16 -9.65 21.94
C LEU A 257 -10.42 -10.36 22.45
N SER A 258 -10.38 -10.81 23.71
CA SER A 258 -11.53 -11.41 24.39
C SER A 258 -11.93 -10.62 25.63
N LEU A 259 -13.23 -10.61 25.92
CA LEU A 259 -13.85 -10.08 27.14
C LEU A 259 -14.47 -11.25 27.90
N ASP A 260 -14.03 -11.48 29.13
CA ASP A 260 -14.49 -12.59 30.02
C ASP A 260 -14.44 -13.97 29.33
N GLY A 261 -13.44 -14.18 28.51
CA GLY A 261 -13.23 -15.41 27.74
C GLY A 261 -13.94 -15.47 26.38
N GLU A 262 -14.87 -14.57 26.10
CA GLU A 262 -15.53 -14.49 24.78
C GLU A 262 -14.71 -13.65 23.81
N ASN A 263 -14.48 -14.17 22.59
CA ASN A 263 -13.75 -13.45 21.56
C ASN A 263 -14.62 -12.33 20.95
N ILE A 264 -14.20 -11.07 21.12
CA ILE A 264 -14.91 -9.90 20.60
C ILE A 264 -14.27 -9.30 19.35
N TYR A 265 -13.00 -9.62 19.09
CA TYR A 265 -12.27 -9.14 17.92
C TYR A 265 -11.17 -10.12 17.54
N THR A 266 -11.09 -10.43 16.28
CA THR A 266 -9.96 -11.14 15.66
C THR A 266 -9.59 -10.46 14.35
N ALA A 267 -8.30 -10.22 14.13
CA ALA A 267 -7.74 -9.91 12.83
C ALA A 267 -6.72 -10.97 12.45
N THR A 268 -6.80 -11.50 11.21
CA THR A 268 -5.90 -12.57 10.74
C THR A 268 -5.41 -12.29 9.33
N TRP A 269 -4.10 -12.32 9.13
CA TRP A 269 -3.45 -12.03 7.85
C TRP A 269 -3.22 -13.31 7.03
N ASN A 270 -4.29 -13.97 6.61
CA ASN A 270 -4.25 -15.11 5.68
C ASN A 270 -4.20 -14.64 4.22
N LYS A 271 -5.02 -13.65 3.90
CA LYS A 271 -5.19 -13.09 2.57
C LYS A 271 -5.84 -11.71 2.60
N PHE A 272 -5.67 -10.93 1.55
CA PHE A 272 -6.43 -9.69 1.32
C PHE A 272 -6.45 -9.33 -0.17
N SER A 273 -7.45 -8.55 -0.57
CA SER A 273 -7.54 -8.00 -1.92
C SER A 273 -6.75 -6.69 -2.05
N PHE A 274 -6.23 -6.41 -3.23
CA PHE A 274 -5.52 -5.15 -3.49
C PHE A 274 -6.43 -3.94 -3.40
N ASP A 275 -7.70 -4.06 -3.80
CA ASP A 275 -8.67 -2.97 -3.75
C ASP A 275 -8.96 -2.52 -2.29
N ALA A 276 -9.04 -3.48 -1.36
CA ALA A 276 -9.26 -3.17 0.05
C ALA A 276 -7.97 -2.80 0.80
N ASN A 277 -6.78 -3.04 0.24
CA ASN A 277 -5.51 -2.97 0.97
C ASN A 277 -5.21 -1.58 1.55
N LYS A 278 -5.67 -0.51 0.88
CA LYS A 278 -5.54 0.86 1.39
C LYS A 278 -6.30 1.10 2.70
N ALA A 279 -7.25 0.22 3.07
CA ALA A 279 -7.95 0.29 4.34
C ALA A 279 -7.08 -0.08 5.57
N ILE A 280 -5.78 -0.34 5.38
CA ILE A 280 -4.78 -0.25 6.46
C ILE A 280 -4.86 1.11 7.18
N ASN A 281 -5.21 2.19 6.47
CA ASN A 281 -5.38 3.52 7.06
C ASN A 281 -6.58 3.61 8.02
N SER A 282 -7.53 2.67 7.92
CA SER A 282 -8.59 2.46 8.89
C SER A 282 -8.21 1.40 9.94
N HIS A 283 -7.37 0.43 9.61
CA HIS A 283 -6.84 -0.51 10.60
C HIS A 283 -5.97 0.19 11.65
N LEU A 284 -5.18 1.15 11.22
CA LEU A 284 -4.35 1.98 12.10
C LEU A 284 -5.13 3.22 12.59
N ASP A 285 -4.76 3.75 13.75
CA ASP A 285 -5.09 5.11 14.11
C ASP A 285 -4.26 6.06 13.22
N TYR A 286 -4.86 6.43 12.08
CA TYR A 286 -4.18 7.24 11.07
C TYR A 286 -3.74 8.61 11.60
N ALA A 287 -4.55 9.22 12.47
CA ALA A 287 -4.21 10.51 13.07
C ALA A 287 -2.98 10.41 13.98
N ALA A 288 -2.89 9.36 14.82
CA ALA A 288 -1.71 9.09 15.62
C ALA A 288 -0.48 8.80 14.77
N LEU A 289 -0.64 7.97 13.73
CA LEU A 289 0.44 7.66 12.78
C LEU A 289 1.00 8.92 12.12
N LYS A 290 0.12 9.83 11.64
CA LYS A 290 0.54 11.08 11.01
C LYS A 290 1.20 12.06 11.98
N LYS A 291 0.74 12.11 13.23
CA LYS A 291 1.23 13.06 14.25
C LYS A 291 2.54 12.60 14.91
N THR A 292 2.67 11.30 15.19
CA THR A 292 3.75 10.77 16.04
C THR A 292 4.57 9.65 15.39
N GLY A 293 4.16 9.13 14.22
CA GLY A 293 4.74 7.94 13.61
C GLY A 293 4.34 6.62 14.28
N MET A 294 3.45 6.65 15.28
CA MET A 294 3.08 5.47 16.06
C MET A 294 2.01 4.64 15.34
N SER A 295 2.29 3.38 15.11
CA SER A 295 1.37 2.43 14.50
C SER A 295 0.48 1.79 15.58
N ILE A 296 -0.61 2.45 15.93
CA ILE A 296 -1.64 1.88 16.82
C ILE A 296 -2.60 1.07 15.96
N GLN A 297 -2.61 -0.25 16.13
CA GLN A 297 -3.55 -1.15 15.45
C GLN A 297 -4.86 -1.15 16.23
N LYS A 298 -5.94 -0.66 15.64
CA LYS A 298 -7.26 -0.63 16.27
C LYS A 298 -7.80 -2.04 16.39
N SER A 299 -8.35 -2.37 17.55
CA SER A 299 -9.05 -3.64 17.82
C SER A 299 -10.56 -3.46 17.72
N PHE A 300 -10.99 -2.61 16.82
CA PHE A 300 -12.36 -2.38 16.38
C PHE A 300 -12.38 -1.98 14.91
N VAL A 301 -13.52 -2.13 14.27
CA VAL A 301 -13.67 -1.97 12.82
C VAL A 301 -14.58 -0.80 12.52
N GLU A 302 -14.08 0.17 11.73
CA GLU A 302 -14.89 1.27 11.22
C GLU A 302 -15.84 0.78 10.12
N PRO A 303 -17.05 1.34 10.01
CA PRO A 303 -18.10 0.79 9.15
C PRO A 303 -17.77 0.78 7.65
N GLY A 304 -16.89 1.68 7.19
CA GLY A 304 -16.39 1.73 5.80
C GLY A 304 -15.13 0.92 5.54
N ASN A 305 -14.63 0.15 6.52
CA ASN A 305 -13.45 -0.69 6.35
C ASN A 305 -13.82 -2.03 5.72
N ALA A 306 -13.44 -2.22 4.45
CA ALA A 306 -13.76 -3.42 3.66
C ALA A 306 -12.68 -4.53 3.71
N LEU A 307 -11.68 -4.44 4.61
CA LEU A 307 -10.69 -5.51 4.76
C LEU A 307 -11.32 -6.81 5.25
N GLY A 308 -11.09 -7.89 4.54
CA GLY A 308 -11.56 -9.23 4.91
C GLY A 308 -10.73 -9.92 6.01
N LEU A 309 -10.06 -9.16 6.88
CA LEU A 309 -9.19 -9.69 7.94
C LEU A 309 -9.93 -10.03 9.22
N TYR A 310 -11.13 -9.45 9.42
CA TYR A 310 -11.76 -9.35 10.73
C TYR A 310 -12.87 -10.37 10.96
N HIS A 311 -12.92 -10.85 12.21
CA HIS A 311 -14.08 -11.49 12.78
C HIS A 311 -14.39 -10.78 14.10
N THR A 312 -15.58 -10.18 14.24
CA THR A 312 -15.89 -9.30 15.37
C THR A 312 -17.30 -9.52 15.91
N GLN A 313 -17.47 -9.29 17.22
CA GLN A 313 -18.76 -9.03 17.84
C GLN A 313 -18.88 -7.50 18.04
N GLN A 314 -20.03 -6.92 17.71
CA GLN A 314 -20.29 -5.46 17.84
C GLN A 314 -19.14 -4.59 17.27
N SER A 315 -18.52 -5.02 16.17
CA SER A 315 -17.35 -4.36 15.56
C SER A 315 -16.14 -4.21 16.50
N GLY A 316 -16.03 -4.97 17.58
CA GLY A 316 -14.98 -4.86 18.60
C GLY A 316 -15.21 -3.73 19.62
N ILE A 317 -16.40 -3.11 19.64
CA ILE A 317 -16.78 -2.06 20.60
C ILE A 317 -17.30 -2.73 21.87
N ILE A 318 -16.81 -2.26 23.02
CA ILE A 318 -17.13 -2.79 24.35
C ILE A 318 -18.20 -1.91 25.01
N LYS A 319 -19.29 -2.55 25.44
CA LYS A 319 -20.38 -1.95 26.21
C LYS A 319 -20.60 -2.83 27.44
N LEU A 320 -20.26 -2.30 28.60
CA LEU A 320 -20.54 -3.00 29.89
C LEU A 320 -21.87 -2.51 30.45
N GLU A 321 -22.74 -3.45 30.85
CA GLU A 321 -24.07 -3.13 31.38
C GLU A 321 -24.03 -2.94 32.89
N ASP A 322 -23.03 -3.51 33.58
CA ASP A 322 -22.87 -3.49 35.03
C ASP A 322 -21.61 -2.74 35.48
N ASN A 323 -21.33 -2.76 36.77
CA ASN A 323 -20.15 -2.13 37.40
C ASN A 323 -19.15 -3.15 37.94
N GLU A 324 -19.29 -4.41 37.54
CA GLU A 324 -18.41 -5.47 37.97
C GLU A 324 -17.02 -5.37 37.27
N LEU A 325 -16.09 -6.17 37.75
CA LEU A 325 -14.76 -6.27 37.17
C LEU A 325 -14.78 -7.32 36.06
N HIS A 326 -14.45 -6.89 34.86
CA HIS A 326 -14.30 -7.74 33.66
C HIS A 326 -12.84 -7.93 33.30
N GLU A 327 -12.50 -9.06 32.67
CA GLU A 327 -11.14 -9.33 32.17
C GLU A 327 -11.07 -9.18 30.66
N LEU A 328 -10.14 -8.36 30.18
CA LEU A 328 -9.76 -8.32 28.77
C LEU A 328 -8.43 -9.04 28.55
N VAL A 329 -8.38 -9.83 27.48
CA VAL A 329 -7.19 -10.60 27.13
C VAL A 329 -6.86 -10.38 25.65
N TYR A 330 -5.72 -9.77 25.41
CA TYR A 330 -5.09 -9.84 24.09
C TYR A 330 -4.27 -11.11 23.96
N LYS A 331 -4.43 -11.81 22.82
CA LYS A 331 -3.56 -12.88 22.39
C LYS A 331 -3.04 -12.55 20.98
N LEU A 332 -1.73 -12.42 20.86
CA LEU A 332 -1.04 -12.14 19.60
C LEU A 332 -0.30 -13.40 19.16
N SER A 333 -0.31 -13.66 17.86
CA SER A 333 0.39 -14.83 17.32
C SER A 333 1.13 -14.47 16.03
N ASP A 334 2.29 -15.09 15.82
CA ASP A 334 2.92 -15.21 14.51
C ASP A 334 2.47 -16.51 13.79
N LEU A 335 2.95 -16.73 12.58
CA LEU A 335 2.61 -17.94 11.83
C LEU A 335 3.46 -19.16 12.24
N ALA A 336 4.59 -18.98 12.94
CA ALA A 336 5.41 -20.06 13.49
C ALA A 336 4.76 -20.71 14.72
N GLY A 337 3.72 -20.05 15.31
CA GLY A 337 3.01 -20.53 16.49
C GLY A 337 3.49 -19.90 17.79
N ASN A 338 4.41 -18.94 17.75
CA ASN A 338 4.80 -18.20 18.93
C ASN A 338 3.67 -17.25 19.34
N THR A 339 3.39 -17.17 20.65
CA THR A 339 2.26 -16.40 21.16
C THR A 339 2.67 -15.49 22.30
N SER A 340 1.99 -14.33 22.38
CA SER A 340 2.06 -13.40 23.50
C SER A 340 0.67 -13.11 24.03
N THR A 341 0.55 -13.07 25.36
CA THR A 341 -0.70 -12.80 26.07
C THR A 341 -0.56 -11.58 26.95
N PHE A 342 -1.56 -10.71 26.89
CA PHE A 342 -1.66 -9.53 27.76
C PHE A 342 -3.05 -9.49 28.42
N ARG A 343 -3.08 -9.55 29.76
CA ARG A 343 -4.30 -9.57 30.57
C ARG A 343 -4.42 -8.30 31.39
N PHE A 344 -5.63 -7.74 31.45
CA PHE A 344 -5.92 -6.57 32.26
C PHE A 344 -7.40 -6.50 32.63
N LYS A 345 -7.68 -5.79 33.73
CA LYS A 345 -9.04 -5.64 34.25
C LYS A 345 -9.64 -4.31 33.85
N VAL A 346 -10.92 -4.32 33.54
CA VAL A 346 -11.72 -3.15 33.22
C VAL A 346 -12.99 -3.12 34.04
N LYS A 347 -13.57 -1.93 34.21
CA LYS A 347 -14.92 -1.77 34.76
C LYS A 347 -15.60 -0.55 34.18
N ARG A 348 -16.91 -0.51 34.18
CA ARG A 348 -17.66 0.68 33.78
C ARG A 348 -17.48 1.81 34.80
N ASN A 349 -17.32 3.03 34.35
CA ASN A 349 -17.39 4.23 35.19
C ASN A 349 -18.70 4.96 34.94
N MET A 350 -19.62 4.87 35.90
CA MET A 350 -20.95 5.48 35.80
C MET A 350 -20.95 7.00 35.86
N SER A 351 -19.85 7.62 36.36
CA SER A 351 -19.79 9.07 36.60
C SER A 351 -19.15 9.84 35.43
N SER A 352 -18.66 9.19 34.40
CA SER A 352 -17.91 9.87 33.35
C SER A 352 -18.72 9.98 32.06
N TYR A 353 -18.91 11.23 31.70
CA TYR A 353 -19.28 11.72 30.36
C TYR A 353 -20.73 11.53 29.89
N ALA A 354 -21.60 12.41 30.36
CA ALA A 354 -22.54 13.00 29.43
C ALA A 354 -21.71 13.85 28.42
N SER A 355 -21.35 13.31 27.28
CA SER A 355 -20.89 14.10 26.16
C SER A 355 -22.04 15.06 25.82
N GLU A 356 -21.81 16.37 25.95
CA GLU A 356 -22.70 17.31 25.28
C GLU A 356 -22.68 16.93 23.80
N LYS A 357 -23.81 16.39 23.33
CA LYS A 357 -24.00 16.10 21.91
C LYS A 357 -23.70 17.37 21.15
N SER A 358 -22.60 17.43 20.44
CA SER A 358 -22.33 18.48 19.45
C SER A 358 -23.35 18.32 18.32
N SER A 359 -24.54 18.90 18.51
CA SER A 359 -25.77 18.62 17.76
C SER A 359 -25.90 19.42 16.47
N SER A 360 -24.87 20.06 15.94
CA SER A 360 -25.03 21.00 14.83
C SER A 360 -24.19 20.74 13.58
N LEU A 361 -23.29 19.75 13.58
CA LEU A 361 -22.49 19.47 12.39
C LEU A 361 -23.16 18.37 11.57
N LYS A 362 -23.42 18.63 10.29
CA LYS A 362 -23.93 17.62 9.35
C LYS A 362 -22.87 16.54 9.20
N ASN A 363 -23.11 15.39 9.81
CA ASN A 363 -22.27 14.21 9.62
C ASN A 363 -22.51 13.66 8.21
N TYR A 364 -21.44 13.54 7.44
CA TYR A 364 -21.46 12.94 6.12
C TYR A 364 -21.09 11.48 6.21
N THR A 365 -21.91 10.63 5.60
CA THR A 365 -21.76 9.18 5.71
C THR A 365 -20.73 8.66 4.71
N PHE A 366 -20.12 7.50 5.02
CA PHE A 366 -19.14 6.83 4.14
C PHE A 366 -19.79 6.12 2.94
N ASN A 367 -21.12 5.91 2.96
CA ASN A 367 -21.86 5.13 1.97
C ASN A 367 -22.63 5.96 0.94
N GLU A 368 -22.39 7.27 0.88
CA GLU A 368 -22.99 8.23 -0.05
C GLU A 368 -21.94 9.13 -0.67
N ASP A 369 -22.27 9.70 -1.85
CA ASP A 369 -21.51 10.81 -2.41
C ASP A 369 -21.74 12.07 -1.60
N PHE A 370 -20.66 12.74 -1.20
CA PHE A 370 -20.74 14.06 -0.60
C PHE A 370 -20.26 15.13 -1.57
N ARG A 371 -21.03 16.22 -1.68
CA ARG A 371 -20.70 17.37 -2.51
C ARG A 371 -20.67 18.65 -1.69
N PHE A 372 -19.53 19.33 -1.75
CA PHE A 372 -19.38 20.69 -1.22
C PHE A 372 -19.11 21.63 -2.38
N ASN A 373 -19.94 22.69 -2.51
CA ASN A 373 -19.79 23.69 -3.55
C ASN A 373 -19.95 25.09 -2.95
N ASN A 374 -19.00 25.95 -3.26
CA ASN A 374 -19.10 27.38 -3.02
C ASN A 374 -18.61 28.14 -4.28
N THR A 375 -18.41 29.45 -4.19
CA THR A 375 -17.95 30.29 -5.30
C THR A 375 -16.59 29.85 -5.86
N ASP A 376 -15.69 29.35 -5.02
CA ASP A 376 -14.28 29.16 -5.33
C ASP A 376 -13.84 27.70 -5.34
N VAL A 377 -14.65 26.79 -4.76
CA VAL A 377 -14.32 25.37 -4.62
C VAL A 377 -15.53 24.51 -4.93
N LYS A 378 -15.27 23.43 -5.69
CA LYS A 378 -16.21 22.29 -5.84
C LYS A 378 -15.45 21.04 -5.41
N LEU A 379 -16.04 20.27 -4.49
CA LEU A 379 -15.50 19.02 -3.99
C LEU A 379 -16.53 17.91 -4.13
N LEU A 380 -16.10 16.77 -4.67
CA LEU A 380 -16.83 15.52 -4.63
C LEU A 380 -16.02 14.50 -3.84
N ILE A 381 -16.56 14.04 -2.72
CA ILE A 381 -16.08 12.86 -2.00
C ILE A 381 -16.99 11.71 -2.43
N PRO A 382 -16.51 10.73 -3.20
CA PRO A 382 -17.35 9.65 -3.68
C PRO A 382 -17.72 8.67 -2.56
N LYS A 383 -18.81 7.96 -2.71
CA LYS A 383 -19.19 6.82 -1.87
C LYS A 383 -18.01 5.87 -1.69
N GLY A 384 -17.76 5.44 -0.45
CA GLY A 384 -16.65 4.55 -0.10
C GLY A 384 -15.28 5.22 0.00
N ALA A 385 -15.18 6.54 -0.14
CA ALA A 385 -13.93 7.26 0.06
C ALA A 385 -13.56 7.44 1.54
N LEU A 386 -14.53 7.36 2.44
CA LEU A 386 -14.35 7.49 3.88
C LEU A 386 -14.55 6.14 4.59
N TYR A 387 -13.97 5.99 5.77
CA TYR A 387 -14.15 4.80 6.61
C TYR A 387 -15.19 4.99 7.70
N SER A 388 -15.40 6.24 8.15
CA SER A 388 -16.38 6.64 9.14
C SER A 388 -17.07 7.93 8.69
N PRO A 389 -18.25 8.27 9.25
CA PRO A 389 -18.85 9.59 9.07
C PRO A 389 -17.90 10.70 9.53
N ILE A 390 -17.89 11.82 8.83
CA ILE A 390 -17.07 13.00 9.18
C ILE A 390 -17.91 14.26 9.31
N SER A 391 -17.47 15.18 10.15
CA SER A 391 -17.90 16.59 10.15
C SER A 391 -16.97 17.38 9.24
N PHE A 392 -17.39 17.61 7.99
CA PHE A 392 -16.55 18.26 6.98
C PHE A 392 -16.24 19.72 7.34
N GLU A 393 -14.97 20.08 7.22
CA GLU A 393 -14.46 21.45 7.46
C GLU A 393 -13.89 22.04 6.18
N TYR A 394 -14.16 23.32 5.96
CA TYR A 394 -13.54 24.13 4.92
C TYR A 394 -13.12 25.46 5.47
N SER A 395 -11.92 25.93 5.11
CA SER A 395 -11.50 27.29 5.41
C SER A 395 -10.64 27.87 4.28
N LEU A 396 -10.75 29.19 4.12
CA LEU A 396 -10.00 29.96 3.15
C LEU A 396 -8.74 30.54 3.83
N GLY A 397 -7.59 30.35 3.22
CA GLY A 397 -6.32 30.92 3.64
C GLY A 397 -5.90 32.11 2.76
N THR A 398 -4.71 32.63 3.03
CA THR A 398 -4.15 33.74 2.26
C THR A 398 -3.66 33.30 0.89
N LYS A 399 -3.62 34.22 -0.06
CA LYS A 399 -3.00 33.99 -1.36
C LYS A 399 -1.47 34.07 -1.23
N LEU A 400 -0.76 33.08 -1.75
CA LEU A 400 0.71 33.09 -1.78
C LEU A 400 1.22 33.82 -3.02
N PRO A 401 2.43 34.43 -2.98
CA PRO A 401 3.05 34.99 -4.17
C PRO A 401 3.23 33.94 -5.28
N GLY A 402 2.96 34.34 -6.53
CA GLY A 402 3.11 33.44 -7.71
C GLY A 402 2.07 32.35 -7.81
N THR A 403 0.96 32.46 -7.07
CA THR A 403 -0.18 31.54 -7.17
C THR A 403 -1.37 32.18 -7.89
N TYR A 404 -2.26 31.35 -8.43
CA TYR A 404 -3.44 31.75 -9.19
C TYR A 404 -4.75 31.38 -8.49
N SER A 405 -4.70 31.19 -7.20
CA SER A 405 -5.83 31.12 -6.27
C SER A 405 -5.37 31.47 -4.85
N GLN A 406 -6.31 31.69 -3.95
CA GLN A 406 -6.06 31.63 -2.51
C GLN A 406 -5.74 30.16 -2.11
N GLN A 407 -5.29 29.97 -0.88
CA GLN A 407 -5.17 28.65 -0.27
C GLN A 407 -6.56 28.17 0.20
N HIS A 408 -6.92 26.96 -0.19
CA HIS A 408 -8.17 26.33 0.22
C HIS A 408 -7.86 25.13 1.09
N ARG A 409 -8.21 25.19 2.36
CA ARG A 409 -8.09 24.05 3.28
C ARG A 409 -9.33 23.18 3.13
N ILE A 410 -9.11 21.98 2.63
CA ILE A 410 -10.13 20.97 2.41
C ILE A 410 -9.99 19.93 3.50
N HIS A 411 -10.82 20.02 4.52
CA HIS A 411 -10.85 19.15 5.70
C HIS A 411 -9.47 19.00 6.39
N ARG A 412 -9.30 17.94 7.19
CA ARG A 412 -8.12 17.67 8.00
C ARG A 412 -7.23 16.63 7.35
N GLN A 413 -5.90 16.84 7.33
CA GLN A 413 -4.93 15.92 6.73
C GLN A 413 -4.83 14.56 7.43
N ASN A 414 -5.24 14.49 8.68
CA ASN A 414 -5.22 13.29 9.49
C ASN A 414 -6.50 12.46 9.40
N THR A 415 -7.44 12.84 8.54
CA THR A 415 -8.58 12.02 8.13
C THR A 415 -8.18 11.23 6.87
N PRO A 416 -8.16 9.89 6.91
CA PRO A 416 -7.72 9.08 5.78
C PRO A 416 -8.79 8.99 4.68
N LEU A 417 -8.32 8.94 3.42
CA LEU A 417 -9.16 8.65 2.27
C LEU A 417 -8.85 7.25 1.72
N HIS A 418 -9.89 6.46 1.47
CA HIS A 418 -9.78 5.20 0.73
C HIS A 418 -9.70 5.45 -0.79
N LEU A 419 -10.64 6.21 -1.32
CA LEU A 419 -10.67 6.61 -2.73
C LEU A 419 -10.23 8.06 -2.91
N PRO A 420 -9.70 8.44 -4.08
CA PRO A 420 -9.46 9.84 -4.41
C PRO A 420 -10.76 10.66 -4.40
N CYS A 421 -10.63 11.95 -4.10
CA CYS A 421 -11.72 12.92 -4.18
C CYS A 421 -11.48 13.87 -5.35
N THR A 422 -12.54 14.26 -6.07
CA THR A 422 -12.42 15.27 -7.12
C THR A 422 -12.51 16.67 -6.51
N LEU A 423 -11.43 17.44 -6.63
CA LEU A 423 -11.35 18.84 -6.18
C LEU A 423 -11.21 19.78 -7.39
N SER A 424 -12.07 20.80 -7.44
CA SER A 424 -11.96 21.89 -8.41
C SER A 424 -11.78 23.21 -7.66
N VAL A 425 -10.72 23.93 -7.95
CA VAL A 425 -10.42 25.25 -7.37
C VAL A 425 -10.52 26.29 -8.46
N LYS A 426 -11.26 27.39 -8.18
CA LYS A 426 -11.44 28.49 -9.12
C LYS A 426 -10.11 29.23 -9.33
N ALA A 427 -9.77 29.43 -10.59
CA ALA A 427 -8.60 30.22 -10.95
C ALA A 427 -8.92 31.72 -10.90
N ASP A 428 -7.93 32.50 -10.49
CA ASP A 428 -8.00 33.93 -10.53
C ASP A 428 -8.21 34.47 -11.96
N ALA A 429 -8.86 35.64 -12.08
CA ALA A 429 -9.08 36.29 -13.36
C ALA A 429 -7.76 36.68 -14.08
N ASN A 430 -6.66 36.83 -13.35
CA ASN A 430 -5.34 37.13 -13.91
C ASN A 430 -4.61 35.91 -14.48
N LEU A 431 -5.15 34.69 -14.38
CA LEU A 431 -4.63 33.53 -15.07
C LEU A 431 -4.89 33.69 -16.59
N LYS A 432 -3.84 34.07 -17.31
CA LYS A 432 -3.92 34.32 -18.75
C LYS A 432 -4.33 33.06 -19.53
N PRO A 433 -5.07 33.21 -20.65
CA PRO A 433 -5.54 32.07 -21.44
C PRO A 433 -4.46 31.07 -21.83
N GLU A 434 -3.27 31.54 -22.22
CA GLU A 434 -2.12 30.74 -22.63
C GLU A 434 -1.47 29.93 -21.49
N LEU A 435 -1.78 30.24 -20.23
CA LEU A 435 -1.29 29.54 -19.04
C LEU A 435 -2.27 28.52 -18.50
N ARG A 436 -3.50 28.48 -18.99
CA ARG A 436 -4.57 27.62 -18.42
C ARG A 436 -4.23 26.15 -18.50
N ASP A 437 -3.67 25.68 -19.63
CA ASP A 437 -3.27 24.28 -19.79
C ASP A 437 -2.04 23.92 -18.95
N LYS A 438 -1.31 24.95 -18.48
CA LYS A 438 -0.16 24.78 -17.57
C LYS A 438 -0.53 24.79 -16.09
N ALA A 439 -1.80 25.05 -15.76
CA ALA A 439 -2.27 25.13 -14.39
C ALA A 439 -2.34 23.76 -13.73
N VAL A 440 -1.91 23.69 -12.45
CA VAL A 440 -1.93 22.50 -11.59
C VAL A 440 -2.41 22.88 -10.20
N LEU A 441 -3.07 21.96 -9.51
CA LEU A 441 -3.25 22.04 -8.06
C LEU A 441 -1.98 21.57 -7.37
N VAL A 442 -1.55 22.29 -6.35
CA VAL A 442 -0.45 21.90 -5.46
C VAL A 442 -0.91 21.86 -4.02
N ASP A 443 -0.35 20.94 -3.24
CA ASP A 443 -0.59 20.86 -1.79
C ASP A 443 0.28 21.90 -1.04
N GLN A 444 0.10 22.00 0.27
CA GLN A 444 0.86 22.94 1.12
C GLN A 444 2.39 22.69 1.14
N ARG A 445 2.86 21.53 0.66
CA ARG A 445 4.29 21.22 0.51
C ARG A 445 4.82 21.59 -0.87
N GLY A 446 3.95 22.12 -1.76
CA GLY A 446 4.27 22.43 -3.14
C GLY A 446 4.25 21.22 -4.07
N VAL A 447 3.73 20.07 -3.63
CA VAL A 447 3.64 18.86 -4.45
C VAL A 447 2.44 18.95 -5.38
N SER A 448 2.69 18.79 -6.67
CA SER A 448 1.62 18.82 -7.69
C SER A 448 0.66 17.63 -7.53
N GLN A 449 -0.62 17.93 -7.55
CA GLN A 449 -1.70 16.96 -7.63
C GLN A 449 -2.17 16.77 -9.09
N GLY A 450 -1.48 17.41 -10.06
CA GLY A 450 -1.93 17.50 -11.44
C GLY A 450 -3.05 18.52 -11.59
N GLY A 451 -3.88 18.35 -12.62
CA GLY A 451 -5.07 19.14 -12.83
C GLY A 451 -5.31 19.52 -14.29
N THR A 452 -6.57 19.74 -14.61
CA THR A 452 -7.04 20.23 -15.91
C THR A 452 -7.86 21.50 -15.71
N PHE A 453 -7.62 22.52 -16.53
CA PHE A 453 -8.41 23.74 -16.49
C PHE A 453 -9.74 23.54 -17.25
N GLU A 454 -10.86 23.70 -16.54
CA GLU A 454 -12.22 23.54 -17.08
C GLU A 454 -13.15 24.61 -16.51
N ASN A 455 -13.82 25.41 -17.37
CA ASN A 455 -14.84 26.37 -16.96
C ASN A 455 -14.42 27.32 -15.81
N GLY A 456 -13.18 27.82 -15.86
CA GLY A 456 -12.65 28.73 -14.85
C GLY A 456 -12.10 28.06 -13.57
N PHE A 457 -12.09 26.75 -13.51
CA PHE A 457 -11.54 25.96 -12.40
C PHE A 457 -10.40 25.08 -12.85
N VAL A 458 -9.46 24.81 -11.94
CA VAL A 458 -8.49 23.72 -12.08
C VAL A 458 -9.00 22.53 -11.29
N LYS A 459 -9.31 21.44 -11.99
CA LYS A 459 -9.88 20.20 -11.46
C LYS A 459 -8.84 19.12 -11.37
N SER A 460 -8.75 18.42 -10.24
CA SER A 460 -7.83 17.29 -10.02
C SER A 460 -8.39 16.27 -9.04
N GLU A 461 -7.83 15.08 -9.07
CA GLU A 461 -8.06 14.02 -8.09
C GLU A 461 -7.05 14.15 -6.94
N ILE A 462 -7.53 14.43 -5.72
CA ILE A 462 -6.72 14.49 -4.52
C ILE A 462 -6.80 13.17 -3.75
N LYS A 463 -5.66 12.68 -3.29
CA LYS A 463 -5.56 11.39 -2.55
C LYS A 463 -5.52 11.57 -1.03
N ASN A 464 -5.41 12.79 -0.56
CA ASN A 464 -5.41 13.17 0.85
C ASN A 464 -6.10 14.52 0.99
N PHE A 465 -6.75 14.75 2.12
CA PHE A 465 -7.20 16.08 2.50
C PHE A 465 -6.02 17.00 2.83
N GLY A 466 -6.24 18.31 2.84
CA GLY A 466 -5.21 19.30 3.14
C GLY A 466 -5.47 20.65 2.53
N THR A 467 -4.42 21.45 2.39
CA THR A 467 -4.49 22.81 1.83
C THR A 467 -3.97 22.80 0.39
N PHE A 468 -4.76 23.36 -0.52
CA PHE A 468 -4.46 23.36 -1.96
C PHE A 468 -4.55 24.78 -2.53
N HIS A 469 -3.79 25.04 -3.57
CA HIS A 469 -3.82 26.26 -4.37
C HIS A 469 -3.37 25.99 -5.80
N ILE A 470 -3.60 26.96 -6.70
CA ILE A 470 -3.23 26.84 -8.11
C ILE A 470 -1.84 27.45 -8.37
N ARG A 471 -1.00 26.69 -9.05
CA ARG A 471 0.23 27.15 -9.68
C ARG A 471 0.22 26.85 -11.17
N VAL A 472 1.18 27.40 -11.91
CA VAL A 472 1.42 27.05 -13.32
C VAL A 472 2.80 26.43 -13.47
N ASP A 473 2.91 25.47 -14.35
CA ASP A 473 4.16 24.83 -14.74
C ASP A 473 4.50 25.17 -16.18
N THR A 474 5.45 26.07 -16.36
CA THR A 474 5.91 26.51 -17.68
C THR A 474 7.37 26.16 -17.92
N ILE A 475 8.02 25.47 -16.97
CA ILE A 475 9.45 25.17 -17.04
C ILE A 475 9.63 23.75 -17.59
N PRO A 476 10.30 23.60 -18.75
CA PRO A 476 10.56 22.27 -19.30
C PRO A 476 11.47 21.43 -18.40
N PRO A 477 11.38 20.10 -18.47
CA PRO A 477 12.28 19.20 -17.76
C PRO A 477 13.75 19.46 -18.09
N LYS A 478 14.62 19.31 -17.11
CA LYS A 478 16.07 19.40 -17.31
C LYS A 478 16.62 18.06 -17.79
N ILE A 479 17.36 18.07 -18.90
CA ILE A 479 18.17 16.93 -19.39
C ILE A 479 19.63 17.23 -19.11
N THR A 480 20.31 16.34 -18.37
CA THR A 480 21.75 16.47 -18.08
C THR A 480 22.48 15.24 -18.63
N PRO A 481 23.28 15.38 -19.72
CA PRO A 481 24.09 14.28 -20.23
C PRO A 481 25.18 13.92 -19.20
N MET A 482 25.42 12.61 -18.99
CA MET A 482 26.41 12.14 -18.03
C MET A 482 27.68 11.63 -18.71
N ASN A 483 27.57 11.03 -19.88
CA ASN A 483 28.72 10.43 -20.56
C ASN A 483 28.69 10.64 -22.08
N ILE A 484 27.86 11.53 -22.61
CA ILE A 484 27.78 11.88 -24.02
C ILE A 484 27.81 13.41 -24.21
N ASN A 485 28.48 13.86 -25.25
CA ASN A 485 28.46 15.22 -25.77
C ASN A 485 28.65 15.16 -27.29
N ASP A 486 28.43 16.26 -27.96
CA ASP A 486 28.56 16.31 -29.43
C ASP A 486 29.97 15.93 -29.89
N GLY A 487 30.06 15.07 -30.90
CA GLY A 487 31.32 14.52 -31.45
C GLY A 487 31.96 13.41 -30.62
N LYS A 488 31.32 12.94 -29.53
CA LYS A 488 31.90 11.93 -28.62
C LYS A 488 32.11 10.58 -29.30
N THR A 489 33.28 9.97 -29.07
CA THR A 489 33.51 8.56 -29.37
C THR A 489 33.01 7.70 -28.22
N MET A 490 32.11 6.76 -28.55
CA MET A 490 31.45 5.85 -27.60
C MET A 490 31.97 4.41 -27.71
N THR A 491 32.99 4.15 -28.55
CA THR A 491 33.59 2.82 -28.69
C THR A 491 34.05 2.25 -27.34
N GLY A 492 33.63 1.04 -27.03
CA GLY A 492 33.88 0.39 -25.71
C GLY A 492 32.98 0.87 -24.56
N ILE A 493 32.08 1.81 -24.81
CA ILE A 493 31.08 2.27 -23.85
C ILE A 493 29.78 1.54 -24.16
N SER A 494 29.24 0.82 -23.18
CA SER A 494 28.06 -0.04 -23.38
C SER A 494 26.73 0.69 -23.36
N ARG A 495 26.67 1.94 -22.89
CA ARG A 495 25.41 2.70 -22.74
C ARG A 495 25.62 4.22 -22.77
N ILE A 496 24.59 4.92 -23.19
CA ILE A 496 24.44 6.38 -23.05
C ILE A 496 23.62 6.65 -21.78
N VAL A 497 24.01 7.65 -20.97
CA VAL A 497 23.39 7.93 -19.66
C VAL A 497 23.06 9.40 -19.52
N PHE A 498 21.86 9.69 -19.00
CA PHE A 498 21.37 11.02 -18.64
C PHE A 498 20.81 11.05 -17.23
N LYS A 499 20.76 12.25 -16.64
CA LYS A 499 19.84 12.59 -15.55
C LYS A 499 18.70 13.42 -16.13
N ILE A 500 17.46 13.10 -15.74
CA ILE A 500 16.28 13.89 -16.10
C ILE A 500 15.52 14.29 -14.85
N ALA A 501 15.08 15.54 -14.76
CA ALA A 501 14.33 16.04 -13.61
C ALA A 501 13.34 17.12 -14.04
N ASP A 502 12.20 17.15 -13.38
CA ASP A 502 11.21 18.21 -13.47
C ASP A 502 10.93 18.81 -12.10
N GLN A 503 10.59 20.11 -12.07
CA GLN A 503 10.48 20.85 -10.80
C GLN A 503 9.08 20.81 -10.19
N LEU A 504 8.03 20.65 -11.01
CA LEU A 504 6.66 20.82 -10.50
C LEU A 504 5.70 19.71 -10.93
N SER A 505 5.40 19.57 -12.23
CA SER A 505 4.38 18.60 -12.66
C SER A 505 4.91 17.16 -12.74
N GLY A 506 6.21 17.01 -12.83
CA GLY A 506 6.91 15.72 -12.96
C GLY A 506 7.03 15.25 -14.40
N ILE A 507 7.98 14.35 -14.66
CA ILE A 507 8.20 13.75 -15.98
C ILE A 507 6.97 12.97 -16.41
N ALA A 508 6.50 13.22 -17.64
CA ALA A 508 5.41 12.47 -18.28
C ALA A 508 5.96 11.43 -19.25
N THR A 509 6.82 11.86 -20.18
CA THR A 509 7.36 11.00 -21.24
C THR A 509 8.82 11.31 -21.54
N PHE A 510 9.52 10.30 -22.05
CA PHE A 510 10.83 10.45 -22.63
C PHE A 510 10.94 9.57 -23.88
N THR A 511 11.56 10.08 -24.93
CA THR A 511 11.73 9.38 -26.20
C THR A 511 13.15 9.59 -26.72
N GLY A 512 13.89 8.50 -26.85
CA GLY A 512 15.21 8.50 -27.48
C GLY A 512 15.13 8.01 -28.90
N LYS A 513 15.91 8.63 -29.80
CA LYS A 513 16.10 8.19 -31.18
C LYS A 513 17.57 8.20 -31.54
N ILE A 514 18.01 7.20 -32.30
CA ILE A 514 19.30 7.20 -33.01
C ILE A 514 18.99 7.14 -34.49
N ASP A 515 19.53 8.11 -35.27
CA ASP A 515 19.29 8.26 -36.70
C ASP A 515 17.80 8.27 -37.07
N GLY A 516 17.00 8.94 -36.24
CA GLY A 516 15.57 9.05 -36.40
C GLY A 516 14.74 7.80 -35.96
N LYS A 517 15.38 6.69 -35.64
CA LYS A 517 14.73 5.46 -35.20
C LYS A 517 14.63 5.41 -33.68
N TRP A 518 13.47 5.02 -33.17
CA TRP A 518 13.26 4.85 -31.73
C TRP A 518 14.24 3.84 -31.11
N ILE A 519 14.72 4.17 -29.92
CA ILE A 519 15.59 3.30 -29.09
C ILE A 519 14.98 3.12 -27.71
N LEU A 520 15.20 1.96 -27.11
CA LEU A 520 14.75 1.68 -25.74
C LEU A 520 15.56 2.52 -24.75
N MET A 521 14.88 3.48 -24.11
CA MET A 521 15.41 4.22 -22.97
C MET A 521 14.87 3.58 -21.69
N GLU A 522 15.77 3.13 -20.80
CA GLU A 522 15.45 2.58 -19.49
C GLU A 522 15.51 3.70 -18.43
N TYR A 523 14.60 3.72 -17.45
CA TYR A 523 14.54 4.78 -16.45
C TYR A 523 14.46 4.25 -15.03
N ASP A 524 15.33 4.77 -14.15
CA ASP A 524 15.26 4.58 -12.70
C ASP A 524 14.86 5.89 -12.02
N GLN A 525 13.64 5.95 -11.55
CA GLN A 525 13.08 7.13 -10.88
C GLN A 525 13.80 7.45 -9.55
N LYS A 526 14.31 6.45 -8.83
CA LYS A 526 14.99 6.64 -7.53
C LYS A 526 16.26 7.46 -7.67
N THR A 527 16.97 7.26 -8.77
CA THR A 527 18.21 7.97 -9.08
C THR A 527 18.03 9.04 -10.15
N ALA A 528 16.79 9.22 -10.67
CA ALA A 528 16.48 10.09 -11.80
C ALA A 528 17.38 9.84 -13.02
N THR A 529 17.78 8.58 -13.23
CA THR A 529 18.72 8.18 -14.28
C THR A 529 17.98 7.55 -15.44
N LEU A 530 18.27 8.01 -16.64
CA LEU A 530 17.76 7.52 -17.91
C LEU A 530 18.93 7.03 -18.75
N TRP A 531 18.84 5.82 -19.33
CA TRP A 531 19.93 5.30 -20.16
C TRP A 531 19.42 4.46 -21.33
N HIS A 532 20.22 4.40 -22.38
CA HIS A 532 20.09 3.46 -23.48
C HIS A 532 21.31 2.53 -23.50
N ARG A 533 21.10 1.21 -23.52
CA ARG A 533 22.14 0.20 -23.76
C ARG A 533 22.25 -0.04 -25.26
N PHE A 534 23.44 0.12 -25.83
CA PHE A 534 23.66 -0.21 -27.24
C PHE A 534 23.31 -1.69 -27.48
N ASP A 535 22.58 -1.93 -28.52
CA ASP A 535 22.13 -3.25 -28.93
C ASP A 535 22.35 -3.47 -30.44
N GLU A 536 21.86 -4.60 -30.96
CA GLU A 536 21.98 -5.01 -32.34
C GLU A 536 21.36 -4.04 -33.36
N LYS A 537 20.61 -3.05 -32.90
CA LYS A 537 19.97 -2.03 -33.77
C LYS A 537 20.86 -0.81 -34.01
N THR A 538 21.93 -0.64 -33.20
CA THR A 538 22.89 0.45 -33.36
C THR A 538 24.20 -0.14 -33.85
N LEU A 539 24.47 -0.02 -35.16
CA LEU A 539 25.70 -0.54 -35.81
C LEU A 539 26.89 0.37 -35.49
N PRO A 540 28.15 -0.10 -35.65
CA PRO A 540 29.31 0.77 -35.57
C PRO A 540 29.27 1.89 -36.64
N GLY A 541 29.69 3.11 -36.29
CA GLY A 541 29.73 4.23 -37.17
C GLY A 541 29.31 5.56 -36.56
N LYS A 542 29.09 6.57 -37.43
CA LYS A 542 28.61 7.89 -37.02
C LYS A 542 27.09 7.90 -36.88
N HIS A 543 26.63 8.41 -35.77
CA HIS A 543 25.20 8.45 -35.41
C HIS A 543 24.79 9.82 -34.90
N GLN A 544 23.50 10.11 -35.02
CA GLN A 544 22.83 11.25 -34.36
C GLN A 544 21.85 10.76 -33.30
N LEU A 545 22.07 11.15 -32.06
CA LEU A 545 21.14 10.95 -30.96
C LEU A 545 20.22 12.15 -30.84
N GLU A 546 18.94 11.88 -30.61
CA GLU A 546 17.93 12.84 -30.18
C GLU A 546 17.19 12.27 -28.96
N LEU A 547 17.17 13.00 -27.83
CA LEU A 547 16.41 12.69 -26.64
C LEU A 547 15.41 13.82 -26.36
N SER A 548 14.11 13.52 -26.39
CA SER A 548 13.03 14.41 -26.01
C SER A 548 12.45 13.98 -24.66
N VAL A 549 12.27 14.92 -23.75
CA VAL A 549 11.65 14.70 -22.43
C VAL A 549 10.56 15.73 -22.22
N ALA A 550 9.35 15.28 -21.90
CA ALA A 550 8.22 16.14 -21.62
C ALA A 550 7.71 15.94 -20.18
N ASP A 551 7.24 17.01 -19.56
CA ASP A 551 6.52 16.98 -18.27
C ASP A 551 5.01 16.73 -18.47
N LYS A 552 4.28 16.62 -17.35
CA LYS A 552 2.83 16.38 -17.38
C LYS A 552 2.00 17.57 -17.85
N LYS A 553 2.63 18.74 -18.07
CA LYS A 553 2.00 19.95 -18.63
C LYS A 553 2.45 20.24 -20.05
N GLY A 554 3.16 19.29 -20.68
CA GLY A 554 3.58 19.35 -22.07
C GLY A 554 4.71 20.34 -22.34
N ASN A 555 5.47 20.75 -21.31
CA ASN A 555 6.71 21.48 -21.55
C ASN A 555 7.80 20.47 -21.94
N THR A 556 8.54 20.73 -23.01
CA THR A 556 9.46 19.75 -23.60
C THR A 556 10.87 20.30 -23.71
N SER A 557 11.84 19.47 -23.34
CA SER A 557 13.26 19.67 -23.61
C SER A 557 13.77 18.65 -24.61
N VAL A 558 14.68 19.07 -25.49
CA VAL A 558 15.32 18.20 -26.46
C VAL A 558 16.84 18.32 -26.35
N TYR A 559 17.52 17.18 -26.29
CA TYR A 559 18.98 17.07 -26.35
C TYR A 559 19.39 16.36 -27.64
N LYS A 560 20.35 16.92 -28.36
CA LYS A 560 20.91 16.31 -29.59
C LYS A 560 22.43 16.23 -29.48
N ALA A 561 22.99 15.15 -29.98
CA ALA A 561 24.44 14.99 -30.11
C ALA A 561 24.78 14.02 -31.23
N ASN A 562 25.85 14.34 -31.98
CA ASN A 562 26.49 13.37 -32.86
C ASN A 562 27.48 12.54 -32.04
N PHE A 563 27.61 11.27 -32.35
CA PHE A 563 28.60 10.39 -31.71
C PHE A 563 29.11 9.34 -32.71
N ASN A 564 30.21 8.69 -32.35
CA ASN A 564 30.78 7.59 -33.13
C ASN A 564 30.87 6.34 -32.25
N LEU A 565 30.22 5.24 -32.65
CA LEU A 565 30.23 3.96 -31.96
C LEU A 565 31.29 3.01 -32.52
#